data_e3e6392d2a856cbf04735d0351a63e6f
#
_entry.id   e3e6392d2a856cbf04735d0351a63e6f
#
_cell.length_a   1.000
_cell.length_b   1.000
_cell.length_c   1.000
_cell.angle_alpha   90.00
_cell.angle_beta   90.00
_cell.angle_gamma   90.00
#
_symmetry.space_group_name_H-M   'P 1'
#
loop_
_entity.id
_entity.type
_entity.pdbx_description
1 polymer ?
#
loop_
_entity_poly.entity_id
_entity_poly.type
_entity_poly.pdbx_seq_one_letter_code
_entity_poly.pdbx_strand_id
1 'polypeptide(L)'
;TNTPIKSSTRIKFLYGYILEELLLLCAAISGHKVTEQQKEVELEGVKGHQDSLIDGVLVDCKSASGPGFQKFKNHSLSYDDPFGYIAQISAYADANGLDEAAFLAIDKSTGEICLSKVHSMEMINARDRVKYLKDMVQRDTVPDRCYDPVPDGKSGNLKLSVGCVYCSHKKGCWEDTNNGKGLRVFQYARGKRFLTNVASEPDVVEVLDW
;
A
#
# COMPACT_ATOMS: atom_id res chain seq x y z
N THR A 1 -8.14 5.11 15.69
CA THR A 1 -9.16 4.14 16.16
C THR A 1 -8.46 2.98 16.86
N ASN A 2 -8.73 2.76 18.16
CA ASN A 2 -8.15 1.66 18.95
C ASN A 2 -8.80 0.29 18.64
N THR A 3 -9.13 0.02 17.39
CA THR A 3 -9.70 -1.29 17.03
C THR A 3 -8.60 -2.35 17.08
N PRO A 4 -8.76 -3.42 17.86
CA PRO A 4 -7.75 -4.47 17.96
C PRO A 4 -7.50 -5.13 16.60
N ILE A 5 -6.23 -5.32 16.27
CA ILE A 5 -5.82 -6.01 15.04
C ILE A 5 -6.22 -7.48 15.15
N LYS A 6 -6.98 -7.98 14.17
CA LYS A 6 -7.41 -9.38 14.12
C LYS A 6 -6.20 -10.33 14.04
N SER A 7 -6.31 -11.50 14.65
CA SER A 7 -5.24 -12.52 14.66
C SER A 7 -4.76 -12.88 13.25
N SER A 8 -5.69 -13.02 12.29
CA SER A 8 -5.35 -13.28 10.88
C SER A 8 -4.52 -12.16 10.24
N THR A 9 -4.72 -10.90 10.65
CA THR A 9 -3.92 -9.76 10.18
C THR A 9 -2.52 -9.78 10.79
N ARG A 10 -2.40 -10.16 12.08
CA ARG A 10 -1.09 -10.34 12.72
C ARG A 10 -0.26 -11.42 12.04
N ILE A 11 -0.88 -12.54 11.65
CA ILE A 11 -0.21 -13.60 10.87
C ILE A 11 0.27 -13.08 9.52
N LYS A 12 -0.52 -12.23 8.83
CA LYS A 12 -0.07 -11.62 7.57
C LYS A 12 1.14 -10.71 7.76
N PHE A 13 1.21 -9.96 8.87
CA PHE A 13 2.40 -9.16 9.18
C PHE A 13 3.62 -10.03 9.46
N LEU A 14 3.46 -11.10 10.26
CA LEU A 14 4.54 -12.06 10.49
C LEU A 14 5.03 -12.69 9.16
N TYR A 15 4.13 -13.00 8.25
CA TYR A 15 4.48 -13.47 6.91
C TYR A 15 5.33 -12.45 6.15
N GLY A 16 5.02 -11.15 6.27
CA GLY A 16 5.81 -10.07 5.68
C GLY A 16 7.25 -10.08 6.20
N TYR A 17 7.42 -10.09 7.52
CA TYR A 17 8.75 -10.13 8.16
C TYR A 17 9.57 -11.36 7.76
N ILE A 18 8.97 -12.56 7.75
CA ILE A 18 9.68 -13.78 7.35
C ILE A 18 10.14 -13.71 5.90
N LEU A 19 9.32 -13.17 4.99
CA LEU A 19 9.67 -13.06 3.58
C LEU A 19 10.71 -11.96 3.33
N GLU A 20 10.72 -10.89 4.09
CA GLU A 20 11.76 -9.88 4.09
C GLU A 20 13.11 -10.50 4.47
N GLU A 21 13.19 -11.17 5.63
CA GLU A 21 14.41 -11.85 6.08
C GLU A 21 14.89 -12.90 5.07
N LEU A 22 13.97 -13.64 4.45
CA LEU A 22 14.30 -14.61 3.39
C LEU A 22 14.95 -13.90 2.19
N LEU A 23 14.39 -12.79 1.72
CA LEU A 23 14.93 -12.02 0.60
C LEU A 23 16.32 -11.47 0.90
N LEU A 24 16.53 -10.91 2.08
CA LEU A 24 17.81 -10.37 2.52
C LEU A 24 18.86 -11.49 2.68
N LEU A 25 18.45 -12.66 3.21
CA LEU A 25 19.31 -13.84 3.25
C LEU A 25 19.71 -14.30 1.83
N CYS A 26 18.75 -14.36 0.90
CA CYS A 26 19.04 -14.72 -0.50
C CYS A 26 20.05 -13.76 -1.13
N ALA A 27 19.92 -12.46 -0.90
CA ALA A 27 20.88 -11.46 -1.36
C ALA A 27 22.27 -11.70 -0.75
N ALA A 28 22.34 -11.93 0.57
CA ALA A 28 23.62 -12.14 1.28
C ALA A 28 24.34 -13.41 0.82
N ILE A 29 23.66 -14.56 0.68
CA ILE A 29 24.26 -15.80 0.21
C ILE A 29 24.66 -15.75 -1.28
N SER A 30 24.05 -14.84 -2.04
CA SER A 30 24.43 -14.56 -3.44
C SER A 30 25.65 -13.64 -3.56
N GLY A 31 26.24 -13.21 -2.44
CA GLY A 31 27.45 -12.41 -2.38
C GLY A 31 27.23 -10.90 -2.29
N HIS A 32 25.99 -10.44 -2.16
CA HIS A 32 25.68 -9.02 -1.96
C HIS A 32 25.93 -8.60 -0.51
N LYS A 33 26.35 -7.36 -0.32
CA LYS A 33 26.56 -6.77 1.01
C LYS A 33 25.28 -6.16 1.53
N VAL A 34 24.61 -6.87 2.45
CA VAL A 34 23.40 -6.39 3.16
C VAL A 34 23.80 -5.64 4.42
N THR A 35 23.36 -4.40 4.58
CA THR A 35 23.68 -3.53 5.73
C THR A 35 22.48 -2.70 6.14
N GLU A 36 22.55 -2.10 7.33
CA GLU A 36 21.56 -1.16 7.88
C GLU A 36 20.12 -1.72 7.90
N GLN A 37 19.98 -3.02 8.20
CA GLN A 37 18.68 -3.67 8.32
C GLN A 37 17.85 -3.01 9.43
N GLN A 38 16.59 -2.70 9.13
CA GLN A 38 15.62 -2.11 10.06
C GLN A 38 16.14 -0.83 10.75
N LYS A 39 17.02 -0.09 10.10
CA LYS A 39 17.52 1.16 10.64
C LYS A 39 16.40 2.21 10.71
N GLU A 40 16.27 2.84 11.89
CA GLU A 40 15.37 3.98 12.04
C GLU A 40 15.90 5.17 11.23
N VAL A 41 15.05 5.76 10.42
CA VAL A 41 15.29 6.99 9.67
C VAL A 41 14.20 8.00 9.98
N GLU A 42 14.52 9.28 9.83
CA GLU A 42 13.60 10.38 10.14
C GLU A 42 13.58 11.40 9.00
N LEU A 43 12.39 11.80 8.59
CA LEU A 43 12.18 12.86 7.62
C LEU A 43 11.11 13.83 8.14
N GLU A 44 11.44 15.12 8.27
CA GLU A 44 10.53 16.18 8.76
C GLU A 44 9.81 15.80 10.08
N GLY A 45 10.53 15.13 11.00
CA GLY A 45 9.97 14.70 12.29
C GLY A 45 9.07 13.46 12.21
N VAL A 46 8.99 12.78 11.07
CA VAL A 46 8.30 11.50 10.92
C VAL A 46 9.34 10.39 10.86
N LYS A 47 9.22 9.43 11.77
CA LYS A 47 10.12 8.29 11.88
C LYS A 47 9.57 7.09 11.13
N GLY A 48 10.49 6.31 10.56
CA GLY A 48 10.20 5.03 9.92
C GLY A 48 11.41 4.10 10.02
N HIS A 49 11.25 2.86 9.60
CA HIS A 49 12.34 1.89 9.52
C HIS A 49 12.48 1.46 8.06
N GLN A 50 13.69 1.64 7.53
CA GLN A 50 14.02 1.11 6.21
C GLN A 50 14.32 -0.39 6.32
N ASP A 51 14.09 -1.16 5.26
CA ASP A 51 14.37 -2.59 5.32
C ASP A 51 15.90 -2.83 5.29
N SER A 52 16.62 -2.32 4.30
CA SER A 52 18.09 -2.46 4.24
C SER A 52 18.76 -1.59 3.19
N LEU A 53 20.10 -1.54 3.23
CA LEU A 53 20.94 -1.21 2.09
C LEU A 53 21.56 -2.49 1.54
N ILE A 54 21.46 -2.71 0.23
CA ILE A 54 22.15 -3.80 -0.48
C ILE A 54 23.15 -3.19 -1.45
N ASP A 55 24.43 -3.46 -1.26
CA ASP A 55 25.53 -2.85 -2.01
C ASP A 55 25.50 -1.30 -2.01
N GLY A 56 24.97 -0.71 -0.96
CA GLY A 56 24.81 0.74 -0.80
C GLY A 56 23.54 1.32 -1.42
N VAL A 57 22.73 0.54 -2.11
CA VAL A 57 21.43 0.96 -2.64
C VAL A 57 20.34 0.70 -1.61
N LEU A 58 19.44 1.66 -1.40
CA LEU A 58 18.26 1.48 -0.56
C LEU A 58 17.33 0.45 -1.18
N VAL A 59 17.04 -0.62 -0.44
CA VAL A 59 16.15 -1.68 -0.88
C VAL A 59 15.01 -1.85 0.12
N ASP A 60 13.80 -1.84 -0.41
CA ASP A 60 12.57 -2.12 0.33
C ASP A 60 12.00 -3.46 -0.15
N CYS A 61 11.81 -4.40 0.77
CA CYS A 61 11.38 -5.76 0.49
C CYS A 61 9.85 -5.85 0.42
N LYS A 62 9.33 -6.43 -0.63
CA LYS A 62 7.87 -6.57 -0.79
C LYS A 62 7.46 -8.00 -1.08
N SER A 63 6.39 -8.43 -0.43
CA SER A 63 5.73 -9.70 -0.74
C SER A 63 4.37 -9.45 -1.38
N ALA A 64 4.20 -9.94 -2.58
CA ALA A 64 2.97 -9.75 -3.34
C ALA A 64 2.51 -11.08 -3.97
N SER A 65 1.38 -11.09 -4.65
CA SER A 65 0.94 -12.22 -5.46
C SER A 65 0.12 -11.72 -6.65
N GLY A 66 0.17 -12.46 -7.74
CA GLY A 66 -0.58 -12.18 -8.96
C GLY A 66 -0.34 -10.75 -9.50
N PRO A 67 -1.41 -9.98 -9.73
CA PRO A 67 -1.30 -8.64 -10.33
C PRO A 67 -0.42 -7.67 -9.53
N GLY A 68 -0.34 -7.83 -8.20
CA GLY A 68 0.52 -7.01 -7.35
C GLY A 68 2.00 -7.22 -7.66
N PHE A 69 2.43 -8.49 -7.78
CA PHE A 69 3.82 -8.81 -8.14
C PHE A 69 4.18 -8.33 -9.55
N GLN A 70 3.26 -8.45 -10.50
CA GLN A 70 3.50 -8.00 -11.88
C GLN A 70 3.81 -6.50 -11.98
N LYS A 71 3.31 -5.66 -11.05
CA LYS A 71 3.65 -4.23 -11.03
C LYS A 71 5.13 -3.98 -10.74
N PHE A 72 5.72 -4.76 -9.84
CA PHE A 72 7.17 -4.71 -9.59
C PHE A 72 7.95 -5.24 -10.79
N LYS A 73 7.59 -6.42 -11.28
CA LYS A 73 8.27 -7.09 -12.40
C LYS A 73 8.27 -6.26 -13.68
N ASN A 74 7.18 -5.56 -13.96
CA ASN A 74 7.00 -4.76 -15.17
C ASN A 74 7.35 -3.27 -14.97
N HIS A 75 7.90 -2.88 -13.82
CA HIS A 75 8.24 -1.48 -13.49
C HIS A 75 7.06 -0.53 -13.68
N SER A 76 5.85 -0.92 -13.30
CA SER A 76 4.62 -0.15 -13.50
C SER A 76 4.05 0.49 -12.23
N LEU A 77 4.78 0.48 -11.14
CA LEU A 77 4.34 1.08 -9.87
C LEU A 77 4.08 2.58 -9.98
N SER A 78 4.91 3.32 -10.73
CA SER A 78 4.74 4.76 -10.93
C SER A 78 3.40 5.14 -11.56
N TYR A 79 2.73 4.21 -12.25
CA TYR A 79 1.43 4.43 -12.89
C TYR A 79 0.24 3.92 -12.05
N ASP A 80 0.46 2.98 -11.13
CA ASP A 80 -0.61 2.37 -10.34
C ASP A 80 -0.08 1.90 -8.97
N ASP A 81 0.09 2.86 -8.06
CA ASP A 81 0.57 2.66 -6.69
C ASP A 81 -0.49 3.05 -5.64
N PRO A 82 -1.55 2.27 -5.47
CA PRO A 82 -2.62 2.58 -4.52
C PRO A 82 -2.19 2.46 -3.06
N PHE A 83 -1.00 1.92 -2.77
CA PHE A 83 -0.48 1.72 -1.42
C PHE A 83 0.60 2.74 -1.04
N GLY A 84 1.08 3.57 -1.99
CA GLY A 84 2.06 4.61 -1.75
C GLY A 84 3.48 4.09 -1.56
N TYR A 85 3.85 2.99 -2.20
CA TYR A 85 5.20 2.42 -2.13
C TYR A 85 6.26 3.39 -2.65
N ILE A 86 5.98 4.08 -3.76
CA ILE A 86 6.88 5.12 -4.29
C ILE A 86 7.07 6.25 -3.28
N ALA A 87 5.99 6.70 -2.63
CA ALA A 87 6.09 7.74 -1.61
C ALA A 87 6.90 7.29 -0.40
N GLN A 88 6.73 6.04 0.04
CA GLN A 88 7.48 5.46 1.15
C GLN A 88 8.97 5.37 0.83
N ILE A 89 9.34 4.78 -0.30
CA ILE A 89 10.75 4.61 -0.66
C ILE A 89 11.43 5.95 -0.95
N SER A 90 10.70 6.93 -1.52
CA SER A 90 11.21 8.29 -1.71
C SER A 90 11.54 8.97 -0.37
N ALA A 91 10.69 8.75 0.65
CA ALA A 91 10.94 9.31 1.98
C ALA A 91 12.18 8.67 2.65
N TYR A 92 12.36 7.38 2.49
CA TYR A 92 13.54 6.69 3.02
C TYR A 92 14.83 7.07 2.26
N ALA A 93 14.75 7.23 0.94
CA ALA A 93 15.87 7.71 0.12
C ALA A 93 16.30 9.13 0.54
N ASP A 94 15.35 10.07 0.64
CA ASP A 94 15.62 11.44 1.08
C ASP A 94 16.21 11.49 2.50
N ALA A 95 15.69 10.68 3.44
CA ALA A 95 16.21 10.60 4.80
C ALA A 95 17.64 10.08 4.89
N ASN A 96 18.09 9.28 3.91
CA ASN A 96 19.47 8.78 3.81
C ASN A 96 20.35 9.64 2.87
N GLY A 97 19.81 10.65 2.20
CA GLY A 97 20.54 11.42 1.19
C GLY A 97 20.89 10.60 -0.06
N LEU A 98 20.05 9.65 -0.42
CA LEU A 98 20.19 8.77 -1.59
C LEU A 98 19.22 9.20 -2.69
N ASP A 99 19.63 9.04 -3.94
CA ASP A 99 18.85 9.34 -5.15
C ASP A 99 18.50 8.09 -5.98
N GLU A 100 18.92 6.92 -5.50
CA GLU A 100 18.61 5.63 -6.07
C GLU A 100 18.01 4.69 -5.00
N ALA A 101 17.01 3.92 -5.41
CA ALA A 101 16.40 2.90 -4.57
C ALA A 101 15.85 1.74 -5.42
N ALA A 102 15.48 0.64 -4.77
CA ALA A 102 14.85 -0.50 -5.44
C ALA A 102 13.87 -1.23 -4.53
N PHE A 103 12.89 -1.88 -5.14
CA PHE A 103 12.08 -2.89 -4.49
C PHE A 103 12.63 -4.28 -4.80
N LEU A 104 12.86 -5.08 -3.78
CA LEU A 104 13.14 -6.50 -3.92
C LEU A 104 11.84 -7.26 -3.60
N ALA A 105 11.16 -7.74 -4.63
CA ALA A 105 9.84 -8.31 -4.48
C ALA A 105 9.82 -9.83 -4.70
N ILE A 106 9.02 -10.54 -3.90
CA ILE A 106 8.74 -11.97 -4.05
C ILE A 106 7.26 -12.23 -4.33
N ASP A 107 6.96 -13.04 -5.34
CA ASP A 107 5.60 -13.60 -5.52
C ASP A 107 5.38 -14.75 -4.54
N LYS A 108 4.49 -14.53 -3.57
CA LYS A 108 4.12 -15.53 -2.54
C LYS A 108 3.52 -16.82 -3.10
N SER A 109 3.02 -16.79 -4.33
CA SER A 109 2.34 -17.92 -4.95
C SER A 109 3.32 -18.83 -5.70
N THR A 110 4.39 -18.25 -6.27
CA THR A 110 5.32 -18.97 -7.15
C THR A 110 6.74 -19.04 -6.60
N GLY A 111 7.10 -18.15 -5.66
CA GLY A 111 8.47 -17.99 -5.18
C GLY A 111 9.37 -17.20 -6.15
N GLU A 112 8.80 -16.64 -7.22
CA GLU A 112 9.56 -15.79 -8.15
C GLU A 112 9.99 -14.50 -7.45
N ILE A 113 11.26 -14.10 -7.67
CA ILE A 113 11.85 -12.88 -7.12
C ILE A 113 12.16 -11.93 -8.27
N CYS A 114 11.92 -10.65 -8.08
CA CYS A 114 12.33 -9.60 -9.02
C CYS A 114 12.92 -8.40 -8.27
N LEU A 115 13.82 -7.69 -8.95
CA LEU A 115 14.35 -6.39 -8.52
C LEU A 115 13.74 -5.31 -9.41
N SER A 116 13.03 -4.37 -8.80
CA SER A 116 12.43 -3.22 -9.48
C SER A 116 13.12 -1.94 -9.03
N LYS A 117 13.97 -1.39 -9.89
CA LYS A 117 14.64 -0.12 -9.61
C LYS A 117 13.65 1.03 -9.63
N VAL A 118 13.86 2.01 -8.75
CA VAL A 118 13.12 3.27 -8.71
C VAL A 118 14.11 4.37 -9.06
N HIS A 119 13.94 4.97 -10.23
CA HIS A 119 14.80 6.04 -10.69
C HIS A 119 14.40 7.37 -10.04
N SER A 120 15.35 8.30 -9.95
CA SER A 120 15.12 9.63 -9.36
C SER A 120 13.91 10.37 -9.95
N MET A 121 13.64 10.18 -11.25
CA MET A 121 12.48 10.77 -11.93
C MET A 121 11.12 10.17 -11.48
N GLU A 122 11.12 9.00 -10.88
CA GLU A 122 9.91 8.34 -10.36
C GLU A 122 9.69 8.67 -8.89
N MET A 123 10.71 9.17 -8.20
CA MET A 123 10.63 9.59 -6.80
C MET A 123 9.86 10.89 -6.69
N ILE A 124 9.05 10.98 -5.65
CA ILE A 124 8.31 12.21 -5.32
C ILE A 124 9.15 13.10 -4.39
N ASN A 125 8.80 14.39 -4.32
CA ASN A 125 9.31 15.26 -3.25
C ASN A 125 8.72 14.81 -1.92
N ALA A 126 9.44 13.96 -1.21
CA ALA A 126 8.97 13.34 0.02
C ALA A 126 8.80 14.36 1.15
N ARG A 127 9.66 15.40 1.25
CA ARG A 127 9.56 16.44 2.28
C ARG A 127 8.26 17.22 2.14
N ASP A 128 7.93 17.65 0.95
CA ASP A 128 6.68 18.38 0.70
C ASP A 128 5.46 17.47 0.97
N ARG A 129 5.56 16.20 0.59
CA ARG A 129 4.49 15.23 0.88
C ARG A 129 4.29 15.02 2.39
N VAL A 130 5.37 14.89 3.17
CA VAL A 130 5.28 14.73 4.62
C VAL A 130 4.72 16.00 5.28
N LYS A 131 5.18 17.19 4.87
CA LYS A 131 4.64 18.46 5.36
C LYS A 131 3.14 18.59 5.07
N TYR A 132 2.73 18.28 3.84
CA TYR A 132 1.32 18.28 3.46
C TYR A 132 0.49 17.33 4.33
N LEU A 133 0.96 16.08 4.56
CA LEU A 133 0.24 15.12 5.39
C LEU A 133 0.15 15.58 6.85
N LYS A 134 1.22 16.16 7.41
CA LYS A 134 1.20 16.72 8.77
C LYS A 134 0.19 17.86 8.89
N ASP A 135 0.12 18.74 7.91
CA ASP A 135 -0.86 19.82 7.86
C ASP A 135 -2.29 19.26 7.76
N MET A 136 -2.51 18.28 6.89
CA MET A 136 -3.84 17.65 6.75
C MET A 136 -4.36 16.99 8.03
N VAL A 137 -3.51 16.28 8.79
CA VAL A 137 -3.94 15.66 10.05
C VAL A 137 -4.15 16.64 11.20
N GLN A 138 -3.68 17.88 11.06
CA GLN A 138 -3.90 18.95 12.06
C GLN A 138 -5.15 19.79 11.77
N ARG A 139 -5.75 19.67 10.59
CA ARG A 139 -6.95 20.40 10.23
C ARG A 139 -8.19 19.79 10.87
N ASP A 140 -9.15 20.64 11.25
CA ASP A 140 -10.48 20.24 11.73
C ASP A 140 -11.42 19.80 10.60
N THR A 141 -11.00 19.99 9.35
CA THR A 141 -11.80 19.64 8.17
C THR A 141 -11.33 18.34 7.55
N VAL A 142 -12.28 17.49 7.17
CA VAL A 142 -11.99 16.26 6.45
C VAL A 142 -11.37 16.59 5.07
N PRO A 143 -10.22 16.01 4.71
CA PRO A 143 -9.61 16.26 3.40
C PRO A 143 -10.45 15.64 2.27
N ASP A 144 -10.21 16.10 1.05
CA ASP A 144 -10.81 15.51 -0.14
C ASP A 144 -10.50 14.01 -0.25
N ARG A 145 -11.37 13.29 -0.93
CA ARG A 145 -11.17 11.85 -1.17
C ARG A 145 -9.90 11.60 -1.97
N CYS A 146 -9.10 10.67 -1.50
CA CYS A 146 -7.81 10.34 -2.14
C CYS A 146 -7.98 9.65 -3.50
N TYR A 147 -9.13 9.01 -3.73
CA TYR A 147 -9.40 8.22 -4.94
C TYR A 147 -10.87 8.31 -5.33
N ASP A 148 -11.12 8.32 -6.62
CA ASP A 148 -12.47 8.20 -7.17
C ASP A 148 -12.99 6.76 -7.08
N PRO A 149 -14.32 6.59 -7.05
CA PRO A 149 -14.92 5.26 -7.18
C PRO A 149 -14.67 4.70 -8.58
N VAL A 150 -14.58 3.37 -8.65
CA VAL A 150 -14.34 2.66 -9.91
C VAL A 150 -15.53 1.78 -10.31
N PRO A 151 -15.74 1.51 -11.61
CA PRO A 151 -16.81 0.62 -12.06
C PRO A 151 -16.73 -0.77 -11.44
N ASP A 152 -17.87 -1.33 -11.03
CA ASP A 152 -17.98 -2.72 -10.62
C ASP A 152 -18.43 -3.61 -11.79
N GLY A 153 -17.49 -3.88 -12.68
CA GLY A 153 -17.75 -4.65 -13.89
C GLY A 153 -18.69 -3.93 -14.86
N LYS A 154 -19.68 -4.63 -15.39
CA LYS A 154 -20.68 -4.12 -16.34
C LYS A 154 -22.06 -3.84 -15.69
N SER A 155 -22.15 -3.89 -14.38
CA SER A 155 -23.43 -3.74 -13.64
C SER A 155 -23.96 -2.31 -13.62
N GLY A 156 -23.15 -1.32 -13.94
CA GLY A 156 -23.44 0.09 -13.71
C GLY A 156 -23.18 0.54 -12.27
N ASN A 157 -22.85 -0.38 -11.37
CA ASN A 157 -22.49 -0.06 -9.99
C ASN A 157 -21.10 0.56 -9.93
N LEU A 158 -20.88 1.41 -8.91
CA LEU A 158 -19.56 1.94 -8.57
C LEU A 158 -19.14 1.38 -7.22
N LYS A 159 -17.85 1.05 -7.10
CA LYS A 159 -17.25 0.53 -5.87
C LYS A 159 -16.03 1.35 -5.45
N LEU A 160 -15.60 1.16 -4.22
CA LEU A 160 -14.34 1.72 -3.75
C LEU A 160 -13.16 1.24 -4.59
N SER A 161 -12.25 2.15 -4.89
CA SER A 161 -10.91 1.80 -5.38
C SER A 161 -10.14 1.00 -4.34
N VAL A 162 -9.09 0.28 -4.77
CA VAL A 162 -8.29 -0.59 -3.89
C VAL A 162 -7.72 0.18 -2.71
N GLY A 163 -7.23 1.41 -2.90
CA GLY A 163 -6.69 2.24 -1.82
C GLY A 163 -7.71 2.55 -0.72
N CYS A 164 -8.98 2.72 -1.08
CA CYS A 164 -10.05 2.99 -0.12
C CYS A 164 -10.55 1.73 0.61
N VAL A 165 -10.46 0.54 0.00
CA VAL A 165 -10.97 -0.71 0.60
C VAL A 165 -10.33 -0.98 1.96
N TYR A 166 -9.03 -0.72 2.10
CA TYR A 166 -8.26 -0.96 3.33
C TYR A 166 -8.22 0.25 4.27
N CYS A 167 -8.75 1.40 3.85
CA CYS A 167 -8.77 2.61 4.67
C CYS A 167 -9.72 2.45 5.88
N SER A 168 -9.24 2.78 7.08
CA SER A 168 -10.05 2.76 8.30
C SER A 168 -11.11 3.85 8.34
N HIS A 169 -10.93 4.93 7.58
CA HIS A 169 -11.82 6.10 7.51
C HIS A 169 -12.91 5.96 6.44
N LYS A 170 -12.92 4.87 5.65
CA LYS A 170 -13.85 4.73 4.52
C LYS A 170 -15.32 4.91 4.89
N LYS A 171 -15.75 4.52 6.10
CA LYS A 171 -17.15 4.64 6.52
C LYS A 171 -17.59 6.10 6.58
N GLY A 172 -16.86 6.95 7.30
CA GLY A 172 -17.15 8.39 7.39
C GLY A 172 -16.86 9.12 6.08
N CYS A 173 -15.76 8.78 5.40
CA CYS A 173 -15.38 9.41 4.14
C CYS A 173 -16.42 9.25 3.01
N TRP A 174 -17.23 8.20 3.05
CA TRP A 174 -18.22 7.86 2.01
C TRP A 174 -19.66 7.82 2.55
N GLU A 175 -19.96 8.54 3.63
CA GLU A 175 -21.29 8.54 4.27
C GLU A 175 -22.39 9.16 3.41
N ASP A 176 -22.06 10.08 2.50
CA ASP A 176 -22.95 10.76 1.57
C ASP A 176 -23.38 9.90 0.37
N THR A 177 -22.75 8.74 0.15
CA THR A 177 -23.03 7.87 -1.00
C THR A 177 -24.36 7.10 -0.86
N ASN A 178 -24.84 6.52 -1.96
CA ASN A 178 -26.13 5.81 -2.02
C ASN A 178 -27.28 6.66 -1.45
N ASN A 179 -27.35 7.95 -1.82
CA ASN A 179 -28.35 8.91 -1.34
C ASN A 179 -28.32 9.10 0.19
N GLY A 180 -27.12 9.23 0.76
CA GLY A 180 -26.92 9.47 2.20
C GLY A 180 -27.01 8.19 3.06
N LYS A 181 -27.11 7.00 2.45
CA LYS A 181 -27.09 5.71 3.17
C LYS A 181 -25.66 5.22 3.45
N GLY A 182 -24.66 5.87 2.89
CA GLY A 182 -23.27 5.47 2.97
C GLY A 182 -22.92 4.28 2.06
N LEU A 183 -21.82 3.62 2.34
CA LEU A 183 -21.39 2.46 1.59
C LEU A 183 -22.32 1.27 1.80
N ARG A 184 -22.77 0.65 0.71
CA ARG A 184 -23.45 -0.63 0.75
C ARG A 184 -22.44 -1.76 0.53
N VAL A 185 -22.47 -2.79 1.36
CA VAL A 185 -21.44 -3.83 1.37
C VAL A 185 -22.04 -5.18 1.06
N PHE A 186 -21.49 -5.84 0.07
CA PHE A 186 -21.97 -7.13 -0.42
C PHE A 186 -20.91 -8.21 -0.30
N GLN A 187 -21.30 -9.42 0.12
CA GLN A 187 -20.41 -10.55 0.28
C GLN A 187 -20.33 -11.37 -1.01
N TYR A 188 -19.19 -11.29 -1.68
CA TYR A 188 -18.87 -12.15 -2.83
C TYR A 188 -17.95 -13.30 -2.43
N ALA A 189 -17.80 -14.31 -3.29
CA ALA A 189 -16.93 -15.46 -3.05
C ALA A 189 -15.47 -15.08 -2.73
N ARG A 190 -14.96 -14.00 -3.33
CA ARG A 190 -13.58 -13.52 -3.12
C ARG A 190 -13.46 -12.43 -2.05
N GLY A 191 -14.52 -12.13 -1.30
CA GLY A 191 -14.53 -11.12 -0.24
C GLY A 191 -15.61 -10.08 -0.38
N LYS A 192 -15.57 -9.09 0.52
CA LYS A 192 -16.54 -7.99 0.55
C LYS A 192 -16.26 -6.98 -0.56
N ARG A 193 -17.34 -6.46 -1.19
CA ARG A 193 -17.31 -5.27 -2.05
C ARG A 193 -18.05 -4.13 -1.40
N PHE A 194 -17.46 -2.96 -1.46
CA PHE A 194 -17.99 -1.72 -0.90
C PHE A 194 -18.50 -0.86 -2.05
N LEU A 195 -19.81 -0.80 -2.25
CA LEU A 195 -20.43 -0.05 -3.34
C LEU A 195 -20.74 1.38 -2.91
N THR A 196 -20.29 2.33 -3.70
CA THR A 196 -20.55 3.77 -3.54
C THR A 196 -21.80 4.20 -4.28
N ASN A 197 -22.20 3.45 -5.31
CA ASN A 197 -23.45 3.61 -6.04
C ASN A 197 -23.96 2.25 -6.48
N VAL A 198 -25.23 1.97 -6.17
CA VAL A 198 -25.92 0.75 -6.59
C VAL A 198 -26.95 1.11 -7.65
N ALA A 199 -26.57 0.94 -8.92
CA ALA A 199 -27.48 1.10 -10.07
C ALA A 199 -28.27 -0.18 -10.36
N SER A 200 -27.65 -1.35 -10.06
CA SER A 200 -28.30 -2.66 -10.16
C SER A 200 -28.02 -3.45 -8.90
N GLU A 201 -29.07 -3.97 -8.28
CA GLU A 201 -28.97 -4.73 -7.03
C GLU A 201 -28.16 -6.02 -7.25
N PRO A 202 -27.08 -6.26 -6.49
CA PRO A 202 -26.31 -7.49 -6.60
C PRO A 202 -27.09 -8.71 -6.09
N ASP A 203 -27.02 -9.82 -6.81
CA ASP A 203 -27.60 -11.12 -6.40
C ASP A 203 -26.65 -11.85 -5.43
N VAL A 204 -26.31 -11.18 -4.31
CA VAL A 204 -25.49 -11.71 -3.21
C VAL A 204 -25.89 -11.02 -1.90
N VAL A 205 -25.50 -11.62 -0.77
CA VAL A 205 -25.92 -11.13 0.55
C VAL A 205 -25.30 -9.75 0.85
N GLU A 206 -26.15 -8.81 1.25
CA GLU A 206 -25.72 -7.53 1.80
C GLU A 206 -25.29 -7.71 3.27
N VAL A 207 -24.14 -7.15 3.63
CA VAL A 207 -23.57 -7.21 4.98
C VAL A 207 -23.87 -5.88 5.68
N LEU A 208 -24.74 -5.89 6.67
CA LEU A 208 -25.16 -4.68 7.38
C LEU A 208 -24.14 -4.25 8.44
N ASP A 209 -23.51 -5.21 9.13
CA ASP A 209 -22.49 -4.96 10.15
C ASP A 209 -21.07 -5.27 9.60
N TRP A 210 -20.30 -4.23 9.26
CA TRP A 210 -18.98 -4.39 8.64
C TRP A 210 -17.95 -3.36 9.11
#